data_7d8012cc2b8e280884b2e488697b36d9
#
_entry.id   7d8012cc2b8e280884b2e488697b36d9
#
_cell.length_a   1.000
_cell.length_b   1.000
_cell.length_c   1.000
_cell.angle_alpha   90.00
_cell.angle_beta   90.00
_cell.angle_gamma   90.00
#
_symmetry.space_group_name_H-M   'P 1'
#
loop_
_entity.id
_entity.type
_entity.pdbx_description
1 polymer ?
#
loop_
_entity_poly.entity_id
_entity_poly.type
_entity_poly.pdbx_seq_one_letter_code
_entity_poly.pdbx_strand_id
1 'polypeptide(L)'
;FYRNHKVTSIVEQRPVWSENPPEKEGRMYQVQADGEMFLAPIVINAAGVYADEIHNMICEEKIRIVPRRGEYRLMDKNCGDLVNSTIFQQPSKMGKGILVTPTVHGNLLVGPTAEDIPDKQDVDTTAEGLAKVLNLGSNSVDALDGRQTITSFAGLRAHLVHEAPAEKSDFLIEEAAGHPGFIDVAGIESPGLTSAPAIGEYVARIVENIYPAERKTDFIDSRKGIPSMALATEEEREALIRENPAFANVICRCELVTEGEILEAIHRPVGATTLDGVKRRTRAGMGRCQAGFCSPKTLEILARELQLDPAQITKEGIGSEILVGKNKETAPGEGGAWKKPQAPVGKEALHE
;
A
#
# COMPACT_ATOMS: atom_id res chain seq x y z
N PHE A 1 4.28 -13.87 -6.41
CA PHE A 1 3.85 -12.46 -6.51
C PHE A 1 4.44 -11.85 -7.77
N TYR A 2 3.57 -11.28 -8.59
CA TYR A 2 3.93 -10.51 -9.78
C TYR A 2 3.72 -9.03 -9.45
N ARG A 3 4.82 -8.27 -9.40
CA ARG A 3 4.79 -6.82 -9.16
C ARG A 3 4.92 -6.09 -10.49
N ASN A 4 4.32 -4.91 -10.59
CA ASN A 4 4.28 -4.12 -11.82
C ASN A 4 3.56 -4.83 -12.98
N HIS A 5 2.55 -5.65 -12.66
CA HIS A 5 1.73 -6.37 -13.61
C HIS A 5 0.29 -5.87 -13.51
N LYS A 6 -0.04 -4.85 -14.27
CA LYS A 6 -1.40 -4.30 -14.32
C LYS A 6 -2.29 -5.25 -15.10
N VAL A 7 -3.41 -5.68 -14.50
CA VAL A 7 -4.45 -6.44 -15.21
C VAL A 7 -5.10 -5.53 -16.26
N THR A 8 -5.11 -5.98 -17.50
CA THR A 8 -5.64 -5.24 -18.64
C THR A 8 -6.90 -5.86 -19.22
N SER A 9 -7.10 -7.17 -19.06
CA SER A 9 -8.34 -7.84 -19.45
C SER A 9 -8.54 -9.13 -18.65
N ILE A 10 -9.80 -9.50 -18.47
CA ILE A 10 -10.21 -10.80 -17.94
C ILE A 10 -11.27 -11.36 -18.89
N VAL A 11 -11.09 -12.59 -19.33
CA VAL A 11 -12.02 -13.31 -20.24
C VAL A 11 -12.36 -14.66 -19.62
N GLU A 12 -13.64 -14.95 -19.49
CA GLU A 12 -14.12 -16.26 -19.14
C GLU A 12 -14.00 -17.19 -20.35
N GLN A 13 -13.26 -18.29 -20.19
CA GLN A 13 -13.15 -19.33 -21.20
C GLN A 13 -13.95 -20.55 -20.79
N ARG A 14 -14.83 -21.02 -21.68
CA ARG A 14 -15.49 -22.30 -21.53
C ARG A 14 -14.64 -23.37 -22.22
N PRO A 15 -14.44 -24.57 -21.63
CA PRO A 15 -13.72 -25.62 -22.31
C PRO A 15 -14.45 -26.04 -23.57
N VAL A 16 -13.69 -26.14 -24.66
CA VAL A 16 -14.20 -26.47 -25.99
C VAL A 16 -14.56 -27.95 -26.14
N TRP A 17 -14.29 -28.80 -25.11
CA TRP A 17 -14.28 -30.24 -25.21
C TRP A 17 -15.55 -30.96 -24.78
N SER A 18 -16.54 -30.28 -24.28
CA SER A 18 -17.75 -30.96 -23.78
C SER A 18 -19.00 -30.27 -24.31
N GLU A 19 -19.84 -31.06 -25.02
CA GLU A 19 -21.15 -30.60 -25.49
C GLU A 19 -22.11 -30.30 -24.33
N ASN A 20 -21.84 -30.82 -23.09
CA ASN A 20 -22.56 -30.54 -21.87
C ASN A 20 -21.62 -30.66 -20.66
N PRO A 21 -20.75 -29.67 -20.36
CA PRO A 21 -20.02 -29.70 -19.11
C PRO A 21 -21.01 -29.47 -17.95
N PRO A 22 -20.84 -30.20 -16.83
CA PRO A 22 -21.55 -29.82 -15.60
C PRO A 22 -21.25 -28.35 -15.30
N GLU A 23 -22.25 -27.58 -14.87
CA GLU A 23 -22.19 -26.11 -14.73
C GLU A 23 -20.99 -25.57 -13.94
N LYS A 24 -20.32 -26.41 -13.17
CA LYS A 24 -19.16 -26.06 -12.31
C LYS A 24 -17.81 -26.63 -12.78
N GLU A 25 -17.78 -27.57 -13.69
CA GLU A 25 -16.53 -28.18 -14.14
C GLU A 25 -16.03 -27.54 -15.44
N GLY A 26 -14.81 -26.98 -15.38
CA GLY A 26 -14.06 -26.60 -16.57
C GLY A 26 -14.09 -25.14 -16.97
N ARG A 27 -14.69 -24.24 -16.19
CA ARG A 27 -14.55 -22.80 -16.44
C ARG A 27 -13.15 -22.34 -16.04
N MET A 28 -12.54 -21.54 -16.89
CA MET A 28 -11.24 -20.93 -16.66
C MET A 28 -11.31 -19.45 -16.98
N TYR A 29 -10.67 -18.66 -16.16
CA TYR A 29 -10.46 -17.24 -16.42
C TYR A 29 -9.08 -17.05 -17.01
N GLN A 30 -9.03 -16.37 -18.15
CA GLN A 30 -7.79 -15.86 -18.74
C GLN A 30 -7.60 -14.42 -18.27
N VAL A 31 -6.57 -14.20 -17.49
CA VAL A 31 -6.20 -12.87 -16.97
C VAL A 31 -4.96 -12.40 -17.71
N GLN A 32 -5.08 -11.31 -18.43
CA GLN A 32 -3.96 -10.64 -19.11
C GLN A 32 -3.39 -9.57 -18.19
N ALA A 33 -2.09 -9.61 -17.93
CA ALA A 33 -1.42 -8.61 -17.11
C ALA A 33 -0.01 -8.32 -17.66
N ASP A 34 0.24 -7.07 -18.05
CA ASP A 34 1.52 -6.57 -18.58
C ASP A 34 2.17 -7.50 -19.64
N GLY A 35 1.36 -7.98 -20.58
CA GLY A 35 1.81 -8.88 -21.66
C GLY A 35 1.90 -10.36 -21.28
N GLU A 36 1.75 -10.72 -20.02
CA GLU A 36 1.68 -12.10 -19.55
C GLU A 36 0.22 -12.56 -19.42
N MET A 37 0.01 -13.87 -19.62
CA MET A 37 -1.30 -14.50 -19.53
C MET A 37 -1.33 -15.53 -18.40
N PHE A 38 -2.32 -15.41 -17.53
CA PHE A 38 -2.57 -16.33 -16.44
C PHE A 38 -3.91 -17.03 -16.65
N LEU A 39 -3.94 -18.34 -16.39
CA LEU A 39 -5.16 -19.15 -16.43
C LEU A 39 -5.47 -19.62 -15.01
N ALA A 40 -6.69 -19.40 -14.55
CA ALA A 40 -7.11 -19.83 -13.23
C ALA A 40 -8.61 -20.17 -13.20
N PRO A 41 -9.03 -21.19 -12.43
CA PRO A 41 -10.45 -21.50 -12.23
C PRO A 41 -11.15 -20.49 -11.33
N ILE A 42 -10.39 -19.76 -10.50
CA ILE A 42 -10.90 -18.76 -9.57
C ILE A 42 -10.09 -17.48 -9.72
N VAL A 43 -10.79 -16.35 -9.76
CA VAL A 43 -10.23 -14.99 -9.72
C VAL A 43 -10.83 -14.27 -8.53
N ILE A 44 -9.98 -13.69 -7.69
CA ILE A 44 -10.41 -12.86 -6.56
C ILE A 44 -10.02 -11.41 -6.87
N ASN A 45 -11.03 -10.58 -7.07
CA ASN A 45 -10.88 -9.15 -7.32
C ASN A 45 -10.77 -8.39 -6.01
N ALA A 46 -9.57 -8.15 -5.53
CA ALA A 46 -9.30 -7.35 -4.34
C ALA A 46 -8.49 -6.07 -4.69
N ALA A 47 -8.85 -5.40 -5.80
CA ALA A 47 -8.08 -4.32 -6.41
C ALA A 47 -8.31 -2.93 -5.75
N GLY A 48 -8.97 -2.85 -4.59
CA GLY A 48 -9.18 -1.60 -3.85
C GLY A 48 -9.94 -0.56 -4.67
N VAL A 49 -9.39 0.62 -4.87
CA VAL A 49 -10.05 1.69 -5.64
C VAL A 49 -10.26 1.35 -7.13
N TYR A 50 -9.59 0.31 -7.63
CA TYR A 50 -9.72 -0.18 -9.01
C TYR A 50 -10.59 -1.42 -9.13
N ALA A 51 -11.24 -1.88 -8.05
CA ALA A 51 -12.02 -3.11 -8.10
C ALA A 51 -13.22 -3.04 -9.05
N ASP A 52 -13.80 -1.86 -9.26
CA ASP A 52 -14.84 -1.64 -10.25
C ASP A 52 -14.34 -1.79 -11.69
N GLU A 53 -13.11 -1.35 -11.99
CA GLU A 53 -12.51 -1.53 -13.31
C GLU A 53 -12.34 -3.01 -13.63
N ILE A 54 -11.88 -3.80 -12.65
CA ILE A 54 -11.70 -5.25 -12.80
C ILE A 54 -13.05 -5.96 -12.92
N HIS A 55 -14.02 -5.66 -12.04
CA HIS A 55 -15.38 -6.18 -12.11
C HIS A 55 -16.01 -5.91 -13.50
N ASN A 56 -15.88 -4.66 -13.93
CA ASN A 56 -16.49 -4.18 -15.17
C ASN A 56 -15.87 -4.77 -16.45
N MET A 57 -14.72 -5.45 -16.36
CA MET A 57 -14.16 -6.19 -17.51
C MET A 57 -14.99 -7.42 -17.88
N ILE A 58 -15.67 -8.03 -16.91
CA ILE A 58 -16.33 -9.32 -17.11
C ILE A 58 -17.84 -9.29 -16.83
N CYS A 59 -18.29 -8.57 -15.80
CA CYS A 59 -19.70 -8.54 -15.40
C CYS A 59 -20.53 -7.59 -16.26
N GLU A 60 -21.78 -7.97 -16.57
CA GLU A 60 -22.72 -7.11 -17.31
C GLU A 60 -23.25 -5.98 -16.42
N GLU A 61 -23.66 -6.31 -15.19
CA GLU A 61 -24.02 -5.32 -14.17
C GLU A 61 -22.77 -4.59 -13.71
N LYS A 62 -22.77 -3.27 -13.87
CA LYS A 62 -21.58 -2.45 -13.60
C LYS A 62 -21.64 -1.89 -12.18
N ILE A 63 -20.48 -1.90 -11.53
CA ILE A 63 -20.30 -1.21 -10.25
C ILE A 63 -19.42 0.03 -10.45
N ARG A 64 -19.48 0.96 -9.50
CA ARG A 64 -18.70 2.19 -9.52
C ARG A 64 -18.05 2.45 -8.17
N ILE A 65 -16.75 2.68 -8.17
CA ILE A 65 -16.00 3.11 -6.99
C ILE A 65 -15.54 4.56 -7.18
N VAL A 66 -15.89 5.40 -6.22
CA VAL A 66 -15.42 6.78 -6.15
C VAL A 66 -14.32 6.84 -5.09
N PRO A 67 -13.11 7.27 -5.44
CA PRO A 67 -12.04 7.42 -4.47
C PRO A 67 -12.40 8.53 -3.48
N ARG A 68 -12.43 8.20 -2.19
CA ARG A 68 -12.65 9.15 -1.10
C ARG A 68 -11.35 9.45 -0.41
N ARG A 69 -10.78 10.63 -0.71
CA ARG A 69 -9.48 11.06 -0.18
C ARG A 69 -9.59 11.42 1.30
N GLY A 70 -8.63 10.94 2.07
CA GLY A 70 -8.43 11.28 3.47
C GLY A 70 -7.02 11.80 3.70
N GLU A 71 -6.90 13.08 4.03
CA GLU A 71 -5.63 13.74 4.31
C GLU A 71 -5.33 13.75 5.81
N TYR A 72 -4.06 13.57 6.17
CA TYR A 72 -3.58 13.48 7.54
C TYR A 72 -2.38 14.38 7.79
N ARG A 73 -2.25 14.83 9.04
CA ARG A 73 -1.01 15.36 9.61
C ARG A 73 -0.45 14.37 10.63
N LEU A 74 0.82 14.01 10.48
CA LEU A 74 1.57 13.30 11.51
C LEU A 74 2.37 14.33 12.30
N MET A 75 2.07 14.41 13.60
CA MET A 75 2.75 15.31 14.52
C MET A 75 3.98 14.62 15.13
N ASP A 76 4.91 15.45 15.59
CA ASP A 76 6.11 14.99 16.27
C ASP A 76 5.79 14.20 17.56
N LYS A 77 6.74 13.39 18.03
CA LYS A 77 6.64 12.64 19.28
C LYS A 77 6.45 13.54 20.52
N ASN A 78 6.86 14.82 20.43
CA ASN A 78 6.59 15.81 21.48
C ASN A 78 5.07 16.05 21.71
N CYS A 79 4.24 15.68 20.77
CA CYS A 79 2.78 15.76 20.87
C CYS A 79 2.13 14.42 21.25
N GLY A 80 2.92 13.34 21.40
CA GLY A 80 2.41 11.98 21.58
C GLY A 80 1.53 11.82 22.82
N ASP A 81 1.84 12.54 23.89
CA ASP A 81 1.16 12.45 25.18
C ASP A 81 -0.02 13.45 25.34
N LEU A 82 -0.36 14.21 24.29
CA LEU A 82 -1.51 15.14 24.34
C LEU A 82 -2.83 14.41 24.56
N VAL A 83 -2.96 13.19 24.09
CA VAL A 83 -4.12 12.32 24.30
C VAL A 83 -3.68 10.89 24.55
N ASN A 84 -4.41 10.15 25.39
CA ASN A 84 -4.12 8.75 25.72
C ASN A 84 -4.98 7.76 24.91
N SER A 85 -5.99 8.26 24.20
CA SER A 85 -6.94 7.48 23.40
C SER A 85 -7.33 8.24 22.16
N THR A 86 -7.86 7.56 21.16
CA THR A 86 -8.41 8.21 19.98
C THR A 86 -9.62 9.07 20.35
N ILE A 87 -9.55 10.35 20.05
CA ILE A 87 -10.65 11.30 20.22
C ILE A 87 -11.44 11.38 18.94
N PHE A 88 -12.75 11.16 19.03
CA PHE A 88 -13.71 11.28 17.94
C PHE A 88 -14.57 12.52 18.12
N GLN A 89 -14.89 13.18 17.03
CA GLN A 89 -15.98 14.16 16.98
C GLN A 89 -17.33 13.43 16.84
N GLN A 90 -18.42 14.14 17.09
CA GLN A 90 -19.75 13.58 16.78
C GLN A 90 -19.86 13.29 15.28
N PRO A 91 -20.38 12.10 14.89
CA PRO A 91 -20.53 11.74 13.49
C PRO A 91 -21.40 12.76 12.74
N SER A 92 -21.00 13.09 11.52
CA SER A 92 -21.78 13.87 10.57
C SER A 92 -22.23 12.99 9.40
N LYS A 93 -22.97 13.58 8.43
CA LYS A 93 -23.29 12.88 7.17
C LYS A 93 -22.05 12.41 6.40
N MET A 94 -20.89 13.04 6.61
CA MET A 94 -19.60 12.69 5.98
C MET A 94 -18.76 11.72 6.84
N GLY A 95 -19.31 11.14 7.90
CA GLY A 95 -18.67 10.16 8.77
C GLY A 95 -18.19 10.71 10.11
N LYS A 96 -17.13 10.10 10.66
CA LYS A 96 -16.68 10.29 12.06
C LYS A 96 -15.95 11.62 12.33
N GLY A 97 -15.79 12.48 11.34
CA GLY A 97 -15.03 13.73 11.46
C GLY A 97 -13.51 13.53 11.53
N ILE A 98 -12.81 14.57 11.98
CA ILE A 98 -11.36 14.52 12.19
C ILE A 98 -11.07 13.86 13.53
N LEU A 99 -10.21 12.85 13.51
CA LEU A 99 -9.75 12.13 14.69
C LEU A 99 -8.41 12.70 15.15
N VAL A 100 -8.18 12.65 16.47
CA VAL A 100 -6.87 12.88 17.09
C VAL A 100 -6.47 11.58 17.76
N THR A 101 -5.41 10.94 17.27
CA THR A 101 -5.07 9.55 17.62
C THR A 101 -3.60 9.43 18.04
N PRO A 102 -3.28 8.93 19.25
CA PRO A 102 -1.92 8.58 19.60
C PRO A 102 -1.48 7.37 18.79
N THR A 103 -0.24 7.38 18.29
CA THR A 103 0.30 6.23 17.56
C THR A 103 1.11 5.32 18.48
N VAL A 104 1.23 4.05 18.13
CA VAL A 104 2.04 3.07 18.88
C VAL A 104 3.53 3.42 18.92
N HIS A 105 3.98 4.36 18.12
CA HIS A 105 5.37 4.82 18.05
C HIS A 105 5.60 6.17 18.73
N GLY A 106 4.61 6.67 19.48
CA GLY A 106 4.70 7.90 20.27
C GLY A 106 4.47 9.19 19.47
N ASN A 107 4.01 9.13 18.23
CA ASN A 107 3.55 10.29 17.47
C ASN A 107 2.06 10.54 17.72
N LEU A 108 1.56 11.68 17.27
CA LEU A 108 0.13 11.97 17.21
C LEU A 108 -0.30 12.09 15.76
N LEU A 109 -1.39 11.43 15.40
CA LEU A 109 -1.98 11.47 14.07
C LEU A 109 -3.29 12.26 14.10
N VAL A 110 -3.42 13.26 13.23
CA VAL A 110 -4.62 14.09 13.10
C VAL A 110 -5.20 13.92 11.71
N GLY A 111 -6.47 13.60 11.61
CA GLY A 111 -7.17 13.28 10.35
C GLY A 111 -8.12 12.09 10.51
N PRO A 112 -8.70 11.61 9.42
CA PRO A 112 -8.58 12.12 8.05
C PRO A 112 -9.63 13.18 7.69
N THR A 113 -9.41 13.85 6.56
CA THR A 113 -10.50 14.45 5.80
C THR A 113 -11.36 13.38 5.12
N ALA A 114 -12.48 13.80 4.50
CA ALA A 114 -13.29 12.94 3.65
C ALA A 114 -13.78 13.78 2.47
N GLU A 115 -13.22 13.50 1.29
CA GLU A 115 -13.52 14.21 0.06
C GLU A 115 -13.57 13.23 -1.10
N ASP A 116 -14.68 13.21 -1.83
CA ASP A 116 -14.82 12.40 -3.03
C ASP A 116 -14.12 13.12 -4.19
N ILE A 117 -13.19 12.43 -4.83
CA ILE A 117 -12.38 12.98 -5.92
C ILE A 117 -12.52 12.10 -7.17
N PRO A 118 -12.29 12.66 -8.38
CA PRO A 118 -12.43 11.88 -9.61
C PRO A 118 -11.23 10.97 -9.91
N ASP A 119 -10.02 11.34 -9.49
CA ASP A 119 -8.79 10.65 -9.85
C ASP A 119 -8.42 9.60 -8.80
N LYS A 120 -8.35 8.33 -9.22
CA LYS A 120 -7.95 7.19 -8.40
C LYS A 120 -6.44 7.13 -8.10
N GLN A 121 -5.65 8.03 -8.68
CA GLN A 121 -4.21 8.13 -8.45
C GLN A 121 -3.81 9.34 -7.60
N ASP A 122 -4.74 10.29 -7.38
CA ASP A 122 -4.46 11.51 -6.60
C ASP A 122 -4.39 11.21 -5.10
N VAL A 123 -3.18 10.97 -4.64
CA VAL A 123 -2.82 10.82 -3.21
C VAL A 123 -2.10 12.06 -2.66
N ASP A 124 -2.18 13.18 -3.35
CA ASP A 124 -1.58 14.43 -2.91
C ASP A 124 -2.37 15.05 -1.75
N THR A 125 -1.66 15.78 -0.90
CA THR A 125 -2.27 16.60 0.14
C THR A 125 -2.47 18.02 -0.36
N THR A 126 -3.55 18.68 0.10
CA THR A 126 -3.90 20.04 -0.28
C THR A 126 -3.71 20.99 0.90
N ALA A 127 -3.41 22.26 0.60
CA ALA A 127 -3.32 23.28 1.65
C ALA A 127 -4.65 23.44 2.40
N GLU A 128 -5.78 23.34 1.68
CA GLU A 128 -7.12 23.42 2.26
C GLU A 128 -7.43 22.22 3.17
N GLY A 129 -7.17 20.98 2.69
CA GLY A 129 -7.39 19.76 3.46
C GLY A 129 -6.54 19.73 4.73
N LEU A 130 -5.26 20.10 4.63
CA LEU A 130 -4.38 20.17 5.79
C LEU A 130 -4.76 21.26 6.78
N ALA A 131 -5.25 22.43 6.32
CA ALA A 131 -5.80 23.46 7.20
C ALA A 131 -7.07 22.97 7.91
N LYS A 132 -7.97 22.28 7.18
CA LYS A 132 -9.19 21.69 7.72
C LYS A 132 -8.88 20.64 8.79
N VAL A 133 -7.90 19.78 8.57
CA VAL A 133 -7.43 18.77 9.54
C VAL A 133 -7.04 19.45 10.85
N LEU A 134 -6.20 20.48 10.79
CA LEU A 134 -5.74 21.17 12.00
C LEU A 134 -6.86 21.92 12.71
N ASN A 135 -7.65 22.72 11.97
CA ASN A 135 -8.71 23.54 12.54
C ASN A 135 -9.79 22.70 13.23
N LEU A 136 -10.24 21.62 12.59
CA LEU A 136 -11.24 20.73 13.17
C LEU A 136 -10.67 19.83 14.28
N GLY A 137 -9.41 19.40 14.15
CA GLY A 137 -8.72 18.67 15.22
C GLY A 137 -8.59 19.50 16.50
N SER A 138 -8.29 20.81 16.37
CA SER A 138 -8.18 21.74 17.50
C SER A 138 -9.50 21.94 18.25
N ASN A 139 -10.65 21.69 17.63
CA ASN A 139 -11.94 21.68 18.33
C ASN A 139 -12.05 20.54 19.38
N SER A 140 -11.23 19.51 19.23
CA SER A 140 -11.18 18.37 20.18
C SER A 140 -10.00 18.46 21.13
N VAL A 141 -8.89 19.07 20.68
CA VAL A 141 -7.64 19.19 21.45
C VAL A 141 -7.01 20.55 21.18
N ASP A 142 -7.25 21.51 22.06
CA ASP A 142 -6.80 22.91 21.92
C ASP A 142 -5.28 23.07 21.81
N ALA A 143 -4.52 22.11 22.37
CA ALA A 143 -3.05 22.13 22.39
C ALA A 143 -2.39 21.72 21.07
N LEU A 144 -3.16 21.45 20.01
CA LEU A 144 -2.60 21.11 18.71
C LEU A 144 -1.87 22.31 18.09
N ASP A 145 -0.58 22.15 17.82
CA ASP A 145 0.25 23.16 17.15
C ASP A 145 0.71 22.65 15.77
N GLY A 146 0.23 23.27 14.70
CA GLY A 146 0.58 22.90 13.33
C GLY A 146 2.08 22.91 13.02
N ARG A 147 2.90 23.66 13.78
CA ARG A 147 4.37 23.69 13.66
C ARG A 147 5.04 22.37 14.08
N GLN A 148 4.33 21.54 14.83
CA GLN A 148 4.80 20.21 15.23
C GLN A 148 4.51 19.14 14.17
N THR A 149 3.92 19.48 13.02
CA THR A 149 3.74 18.55 11.92
C THR A 149 5.09 18.16 11.32
N ILE A 150 5.42 16.86 11.33
CA ILE A 150 6.65 16.33 10.73
C ILE A 150 6.43 15.89 9.29
N THR A 151 5.22 15.45 8.96
CA THR A 151 4.82 15.10 7.58
C THR A 151 3.31 15.13 7.42
N SER A 152 2.87 15.14 6.17
CA SER A 152 1.48 14.96 5.77
C SER A 152 1.39 13.88 4.70
N PHE A 153 0.26 13.22 4.61
CA PHE A 153 -0.03 12.23 3.58
C PHE A 153 -1.53 12.11 3.36
N ALA A 154 -1.90 11.55 2.22
CA ALA A 154 -3.28 11.20 1.93
C ALA A 154 -3.37 9.73 1.51
N GLY A 155 -4.58 9.18 1.62
CA GLY A 155 -4.93 7.87 1.12
C GLY A 155 -6.35 7.88 0.58
N LEU A 156 -6.63 6.93 -0.30
CA LEU A 156 -7.92 6.81 -0.97
C LEU A 156 -8.70 5.61 -0.41
N ARG A 157 -9.94 5.87 0.00
CA ARG A 157 -10.89 4.83 0.36
C ARG A 157 -11.70 4.45 -0.88
N ALA A 158 -11.93 3.16 -1.06
CA ALA A 158 -12.67 2.61 -2.18
C ALA A 158 -14.19 2.72 -1.93
N HIS A 159 -14.76 3.93 -2.01
CA HIS A 159 -16.18 4.14 -1.74
C HIS A 159 -17.05 3.59 -2.85
N LEU A 160 -17.74 2.48 -2.59
CA LEU A 160 -18.67 1.86 -3.53
C LEU A 160 -19.97 2.68 -3.59
N VAL A 161 -20.32 3.14 -4.79
CA VAL A 161 -21.54 3.89 -5.02
C VAL A 161 -22.68 2.92 -5.33
N HIS A 162 -23.71 2.93 -4.51
CA HIS A 162 -24.94 2.17 -4.76
C HIS A 162 -25.99 3.06 -5.40
N GLU A 163 -26.72 2.53 -6.39
CA GLU A 163 -27.87 3.22 -6.99
C GLU A 163 -29.09 3.26 -6.04
N ALA A 164 -29.11 2.40 -5.02
CA ALA A 164 -30.14 2.36 -3.98
C ALA A 164 -29.82 3.29 -2.80
N PRO A 165 -30.84 3.68 -1.98
CA PRO A 165 -30.61 4.61 -0.86
C PRO A 165 -29.50 4.14 0.06
N ALA A 166 -28.70 5.09 0.56
CA ALA A 166 -27.49 4.93 1.36
C ALA A 166 -27.56 4.03 2.61
N GLU A 167 -28.72 3.54 2.97
CA GLU A 167 -28.98 2.69 4.15
C GLU A 167 -28.44 1.26 4.02
N LYS A 168 -27.94 0.85 2.85
CA LYS A 168 -27.39 -0.49 2.56
C LYS A 168 -26.03 -0.49 1.90
N SER A 169 -25.27 0.58 2.05
CA SER A 169 -23.88 0.61 1.55
C SER A 169 -23.00 -0.24 2.45
N ASP A 170 -22.64 -1.43 1.99
CA ASP A 170 -21.71 -2.34 2.65
C ASP A 170 -20.61 -2.77 1.67
N PHE A 171 -19.61 -3.48 2.17
CA PHE A 171 -18.59 -4.11 1.34
C PHE A 171 -19.21 -5.15 0.40
N LEU A 172 -18.79 -5.18 -0.85
CA LEU A 172 -19.19 -6.20 -1.82
C LEU A 172 -18.21 -7.37 -1.72
N ILE A 173 -18.61 -8.45 -1.03
CA ILE A 173 -17.79 -9.64 -0.83
C ILE A 173 -18.62 -10.85 -1.22
N GLU A 174 -18.62 -11.20 -2.50
CA GLU A 174 -19.43 -12.28 -3.02
C GLU A 174 -18.94 -12.78 -4.38
N GLU A 175 -19.45 -13.95 -4.79
CA GLU A 175 -19.27 -14.44 -6.15
C GLU A 175 -20.14 -13.61 -7.11
N ALA A 176 -19.53 -13.10 -8.17
CA ALA A 176 -20.24 -12.24 -9.13
C ALA A 176 -21.34 -13.01 -9.87
N ALA A 177 -22.53 -12.42 -9.96
CA ALA A 177 -23.68 -13.04 -10.59
C ALA A 177 -23.39 -13.42 -12.06
N GLY A 178 -23.66 -14.68 -12.42
CA GLY A 178 -23.42 -15.20 -13.76
C GLY A 178 -21.97 -15.62 -14.06
N HIS A 179 -21.02 -15.33 -13.15
CA HIS A 179 -19.58 -15.61 -13.32
C HIS A 179 -19.01 -16.49 -12.20
N PRO A 180 -19.40 -17.78 -12.12
CA PRO A 180 -18.93 -18.70 -11.08
C PRO A 180 -17.40 -18.76 -11.03
N GLY A 181 -16.81 -18.57 -9.85
CA GLY A 181 -15.37 -18.51 -9.66
C GLY A 181 -14.76 -17.11 -9.75
N PHE A 182 -15.53 -16.09 -10.16
CA PHE A 182 -15.11 -14.70 -10.06
C PHE A 182 -15.67 -14.10 -8.77
N ILE A 183 -14.81 -13.75 -7.84
CA ILE A 183 -15.17 -13.29 -6.49
C ILE A 183 -14.75 -11.84 -6.33
N ASP A 184 -15.72 -10.97 -6.06
CA ASP A 184 -15.43 -9.59 -5.71
C ASP A 184 -15.15 -9.44 -4.21
N VAL A 185 -14.16 -8.60 -3.89
CA VAL A 185 -13.81 -8.10 -2.57
C VAL A 185 -13.63 -6.59 -2.73
N ALA A 186 -14.74 -5.91 -3.04
CA ALA A 186 -14.76 -4.53 -3.49
C ALA A 186 -15.44 -3.61 -2.47
N GLY A 187 -15.23 -2.31 -2.62
CA GLY A 187 -15.81 -1.31 -1.73
C GLY A 187 -15.26 -1.35 -0.31
N ILE A 188 -14.09 -1.97 -0.12
CA ILE A 188 -13.49 -2.09 1.21
C ILE A 188 -12.89 -0.75 1.63
N GLU A 189 -13.56 -0.08 2.56
CA GLU A 189 -13.10 1.14 3.21
C GLU A 189 -12.99 0.93 4.74
N SER A 190 -13.03 1.97 5.55
CA SER A 190 -12.93 1.81 7.02
C SER A 190 -14.14 1.02 7.58
N PRO A 191 -13.93 -0.04 8.38
CA PRO A 191 -12.69 -0.50 9.05
C PRO A 191 -11.94 -1.65 8.34
N GLY A 192 -11.75 -1.61 7.03
CA GLY A 192 -11.25 -2.70 6.19
C GLY A 192 -9.96 -3.36 6.69
N LEU A 193 -8.97 -2.57 7.13
CA LEU A 193 -7.70 -3.14 7.62
C LEU A 193 -7.91 -4.03 8.86
N THR A 194 -8.76 -3.59 9.79
CA THR A 194 -9.06 -4.36 11.01
C THR A 194 -9.89 -5.62 10.70
N SER A 195 -10.79 -5.54 9.71
CA SER A 195 -11.64 -6.66 9.30
C SER A 195 -10.97 -7.59 8.26
N ALA A 196 -9.81 -7.22 7.71
CA ALA A 196 -9.13 -7.99 6.66
C ALA A 196 -8.92 -9.48 6.98
N PRO A 197 -8.54 -9.90 8.22
CA PRO A 197 -8.43 -11.32 8.56
C PRO A 197 -9.76 -12.07 8.43
N ALA A 198 -10.85 -11.47 8.96
CA ALA A 198 -12.19 -12.06 8.87
C ALA A 198 -12.72 -12.10 7.43
N ILE A 199 -12.44 -11.06 6.64
CA ILE A 199 -12.74 -11.02 5.20
C ILE A 199 -11.99 -12.16 4.49
N GLY A 200 -10.71 -12.35 4.80
CA GLY A 200 -9.90 -13.43 4.23
C GLY A 200 -10.48 -14.82 4.52
N GLU A 201 -10.91 -15.08 5.76
CA GLU A 201 -11.59 -16.33 6.13
C GLU A 201 -12.93 -16.50 5.40
N TYR A 202 -13.69 -15.41 5.26
CA TYR A 202 -14.98 -15.43 4.56
C TYR A 202 -14.79 -15.75 3.08
N VAL A 203 -13.84 -15.09 2.40
CA VAL A 203 -13.51 -15.38 1.00
C VAL A 203 -12.98 -16.80 0.81
N ALA A 204 -12.15 -17.30 1.74
CA ALA A 204 -11.66 -18.68 1.70
C ALA A 204 -12.82 -19.70 1.74
N ARG A 205 -13.88 -19.45 2.53
CA ARG A 205 -15.08 -20.30 2.55
C ARG A 205 -15.84 -20.24 1.22
N ILE A 206 -15.94 -19.06 0.59
CA ILE A 206 -16.54 -18.96 -0.76
C ILE A 206 -15.75 -19.81 -1.75
N VAL A 207 -14.42 -19.69 -1.74
CA VAL A 207 -13.52 -20.48 -2.61
C VAL A 207 -13.69 -21.98 -2.35
N GLU A 208 -13.72 -22.41 -1.08
CA GLU A 208 -13.86 -23.83 -0.71
C GLU A 208 -15.19 -24.43 -1.18
N ASN A 209 -16.28 -23.65 -1.19
CA ASN A 209 -17.59 -24.07 -1.71
C ASN A 209 -17.60 -24.22 -3.24
N ILE A 210 -16.80 -23.43 -3.96
CA ILE A 210 -16.71 -23.46 -5.43
C ILE A 210 -15.71 -24.53 -5.88
N TYR A 211 -14.56 -24.58 -5.24
CA TYR A 211 -13.42 -25.42 -5.59
C TYR A 211 -12.81 -26.04 -4.32
N PRO A 212 -13.30 -27.21 -3.91
CA PRO A 212 -12.75 -27.92 -2.76
C PRO A 212 -11.26 -28.22 -2.98
N ALA A 213 -10.41 -27.66 -2.12
CA ALA A 213 -8.97 -27.84 -2.20
C ALA A 213 -8.48 -28.75 -1.06
N GLU A 214 -7.51 -29.59 -1.36
CA GLU A 214 -6.82 -30.39 -0.34
C GLU A 214 -5.93 -29.49 0.52
N ARG A 215 -5.90 -29.76 1.83
CA ARG A 215 -5.01 -29.06 2.75
C ARG A 215 -3.56 -29.44 2.47
N LYS A 216 -2.67 -28.45 2.40
CA LYS A 216 -1.24 -28.71 2.31
C LYS A 216 -0.75 -29.37 3.60
N THR A 217 -0.02 -30.45 3.47
CA THR A 217 0.58 -31.18 4.62
C THR A 217 1.77 -30.45 5.21
N ASP A 218 2.44 -29.61 4.43
CA ASP A 218 3.62 -28.81 4.75
C ASP A 218 3.32 -27.31 4.85
N PHE A 219 2.08 -26.97 5.21
CA PHE A 219 1.67 -25.57 5.33
C PHE A 219 2.44 -24.86 6.46
N ILE A 220 3.09 -23.75 6.10
CA ILE A 220 3.78 -22.88 7.05
C ILE A 220 2.76 -21.83 7.53
N ASP A 221 2.27 -21.99 8.75
CA ASP A 221 1.24 -21.17 9.39
C ASP A 221 1.80 -19.91 10.07
N SER A 222 3.10 -19.83 10.23
CA SER A 222 3.78 -18.74 10.93
C SER A 222 4.94 -18.18 10.13
N ARG A 223 5.21 -16.91 10.34
CA ARG A 223 6.34 -16.19 9.73
C ARG A 223 7.02 -15.29 10.74
N LYS A 224 8.34 -15.42 10.87
CA LYS A 224 9.13 -14.52 11.72
C LYS A 224 9.02 -13.07 11.21
N GLY A 225 8.79 -12.15 12.15
CA GLY A 225 8.86 -10.71 11.89
C GLY A 225 10.31 -10.27 11.58
N ILE A 226 10.48 -9.03 11.13
CA ILE A 226 11.80 -8.40 11.11
C ILE A 226 12.16 -8.09 12.57
N PRO A 227 13.34 -8.52 13.07
CA PRO A 227 13.78 -8.13 14.42
C PRO A 227 13.82 -6.61 14.55
N SER A 228 13.46 -6.07 15.71
CA SER A 228 13.55 -4.64 15.98
C SER A 228 14.62 -4.36 17.02
N MET A 229 15.73 -3.80 16.59
CA MET A 229 16.83 -3.42 17.51
C MET A 229 16.40 -2.35 18.50
N ALA A 230 15.43 -1.51 18.16
CA ALA A 230 14.88 -0.50 19.05
C ALA A 230 14.09 -1.10 20.23
N LEU A 231 13.43 -2.24 20.02
CA LEU A 231 12.57 -2.91 21.01
C LEU A 231 13.24 -4.10 21.69
N ALA A 232 14.34 -4.60 21.14
CA ALA A 232 15.06 -5.76 21.65
C ALA A 232 15.71 -5.49 23.02
N THR A 233 15.80 -6.52 23.87
CA THR A 233 16.61 -6.50 25.10
C THR A 233 18.10 -6.44 24.77
N GLU A 234 18.94 -6.22 25.76
CA GLU A 234 20.40 -6.20 25.58
C GLU A 234 20.93 -7.56 25.09
N GLU A 235 20.44 -8.64 25.67
CA GLU A 235 20.83 -10.01 25.31
C GLU A 235 20.38 -10.35 23.88
N GLU A 236 19.18 -9.93 23.49
CA GLU A 236 18.68 -10.12 22.12
C GLU A 236 19.50 -9.32 21.09
N ARG A 237 19.87 -8.07 21.42
CA ARG A 237 20.75 -7.25 20.58
C ARG A 237 22.11 -7.90 20.39
N GLU A 238 22.73 -8.38 21.46
CA GLU A 238 24.01 -9.07 21.40
C GLU A 238 23.93 -10.35 20.55
N ALA A 239 22.83 -11.11 20.70
CA ALA A 239 22.60 -12.31 19.89
C ALA A 239 22.46 -11.97 18.40
N LEU A 240 21.67 -10.98 18.04
CA LEU A 240 21.49 -10.51 16.67
C LEU A 240 22.81 -10.02 16.05
N ILE A 241 23.59 -9.23 16.80
CA ILE A 241 24.90 -8.72 16.34
C ILE A 241 25.90 -9.86 16.14
N ARG A 242 25.88 -10.86 17.01
CA ARG A 242 26.73 -12.05 16.87
C ARG A 242 26.39 -12.88 15.64
N GLU A 243 25.11 -13.02 15.35
CA GLU A 243 24.60 -13.72 14.16
C GLU A 243 24.91 -12.94 12.86
N ASN A 244 24.66 -11.63 12.88
CA ASN A 244 24.93 -10.75 11.75
C ASN A 244 25.43 -9.38 12.23
N PRO A 245 26.72 -9.04 12.02
CA PRO A 245 27.29 -7.77 12.44
C PRO A 245 26.61 -6.52 11.84
N ALA A 246 25.82 -6.65 10.78
CA ALA A 246 25.04 -5.54 10.21
C ALA A 246 24.01 -4.98 11.19
N PHE A 247 23.57 -5.76 12.20
CA PHE A 247 22.71 -5.26 13.26
C PHE A 247 23.40 -4.26 14.21
N ALA A 248 24.72 -4.19 14.21
CA ALA A 248 25.44 -3.15 14.96
C ALA A 248 25.50 -1.79 14.25
N ASN A 249 25.20 -1.74 12.95
CA ASN A 249 25.31 -0.52 12.13
C ASN A 249 23.99 0.23 12.10
N VAL A 250 23.85 1.31 12.88
CA VAL A 250 22.63 2.14 12.93
C VAL A 250 22.59 3.06 11.71
N ILE A 251 21.61 2.86 10.86
CA ILE A 251 21.35 3.65 9.63
C ILE A 251 20.38 4.80 9.93
N CYS A 252 19.21 4.50 10.51
CA CYS A 252 18.23 5.52 10.89
C CYS A 252 18.31 5.81 12.38
N ARG A 253 18.88 6.96 12.75
CA ARG A 253 19.03 7.35 14.16
C ARG A 253 17.71 7.78 14.82
N CYS A 254 16.78 8.34 14.07
CA CYS A 254 15.50 8.80 14.60
C CYS A 254 14.60 7.64 15.05
N GLU A 255 14.67 6.50 14.35
CA GLU A 255 13.86 5.31 14.63
C GLU A 255 14.71 4.11 15.09
N LEU A 256 16.04 4.32 15.26
CA LEU A 256 17.01 3.30 15.69
C LEU A 256 17.03 2.04 14.82
N VAL A 257 16.85 2.23 13.49
CA VAL A 257 16.87 1.12 12.54
C VAL A 257 18.29 0.86 12.05
N THR A 258 18.69 -0.40 12.07
CA THR A 258 20.01 -0.87 11.67
C THR A 258 20.08 -1.37 10.23
N GLU A 259 21.29 -1.54 9.71
CA GLU A 259 21.51 -2.18 8.41
C GLU A 259 20.98 -3.61 8.38
N GLY A 260 21.14 -4.38 9.46
CA GLY A 260 20.61 -5.74 9.57
C GLY A 260 19.10 -5.80 9.36
N GLU A 261 18.33 -4.89 9.96
CA GLU A 261 16.88 -4.79 9.75
C GLU A 261 16.53 -4.42 8.28
N ILE A 262 17.32 -3.56 7.65
CA ILE A 262 17.13 -3.20 6.24
C ILE A 262 17.41 -4.40 5.33
N LEU A 263 18.47 -5.17 5.59
CA LEU A 263 18.78 -6.39 4.85
C LEU A 263 17.66 -7.43 4.98
N GLU A 264 17.13 -7.65 6.18
CA GLU A 264 15.96 -8.49 6.40
C GLU A 264 14.75 -8.02 5.58
N ALA A 265 14.52 -6.70 5.51
CA ALA A 265 13.43 -6.15 4.72
C ALA A 265 13.60 -6.36 3.21
N ILE A 266 14.84 -6.42 2.72
CA ILE A 266 15.16 -6.61 1.29
C ILE A 266 15.07 -8.10 0.92
N HIS A 267 15.65 -8.99 1.72
CA HIS A 267 15.84 -10.39 1.34
C HIS A 267 14.67 -11.31 1.66
N ARG A 268 13.73 -10.88 2.47
CA ARG A 268 12.54 -11.68 2.79
C ARG A 268 11.61 -11.88 1.58
N PRO A 269 10.73 -12.90 1.58
CA PRO A 269 9.71 -13.04 0.55
C PRO A 269 8.91 -11.76 0.34
N VAL A 270 8.74 -11.33 -0.92
CA VAL A 270 8.18 -10.03 -1.30
C VAL A 270 8.99 -8.88 -0.69
N GLY A 271 10.32 -8.97 -0.81
CA GLY A 271 11.26 -8.02 -0.24
C GLY A 271 11.12 -6.59 -0.76
N ALA A 272 11.70 -5.64 -0.02
CA ALA A 272 11.73 -4.24 -0.41
C ALA A 272 12.67 -4.04 -1.61
N THR A 273 12.22 -3.26 -2.60
CA THR A 273 13.03 -2.87 -3.76
C THR A 273 13.09 -1.36 -3.96
N THR A 274 12.49 -0.60 -3.05
CA THR A 274 12.40 0.86 -3.09
C THR A 274 12.66 1.43 -1.70
N LEU A 275 12.97 2.71 -1.60
CA LEU A 275 13.18 3.38 -0.31
C LEU A 275 11.92 3.32 0.57
N ASP A 276 10.74 3.57 -0.01
CA ASP A 276 9.48 3.46 0.73
C ASP A 276 9.12 2.01 1.05
N GLY A 277 9.57 1.05 0.23
CA GLY A 277 9.49 -0.37 0.54
C GLY A 277 10.24 -0.75 1.82
N VAL A 278 11.45 -0.21 2.02
CA VAL A 278 12.23 -0.35 3.27
C VAL A 278 11.53 0.38 4.41
N LYS A 279 11.14 1.65 4.19
CA LYS A 279 10.46 2.48 5.20
C LYS A 279 9.21 1.79 5.77
N ARG A 280 8.36 1.22 4.92
CA ARG A 280 7.12 0.55 5.34
C ARG A 280 7.36 -0.74 6.12
N ARG A 281 8.54 -1.36 6.01
CA ARG A 281 8.88 -2.61 6.70
C ARG A 281 9.70 -2.41 7.97
N THR A 282 10.50 -1.36 8.03
CA THR A 282 11.46 -1.12 9.12
C THR A 282 11.24 0.19 9.87
N ARG A 283 10.47 1.13 9.32
CA ARG A 283 10.33 2.52 9.77
C ARG A 283 11.55 3.42 9.47
N ALA A 284 12.60 2.94 8.81
CA ALA A 284 13.70 3.80 8.38
C ALA A 284 13.17 4.96 7.53
N GLY A 285 13.40 6.20 7.97
CA GLY A 285 12.88 7.40 7.30
C GLY A 285 11.54 7.95 7.82
N MET A 286 10.91 7.29 8.80
CA MET A 286 9.63 7.76 9.38
C MET A 286 9.80 8.73 10.56
N GLY A 287 11.01 8.93 11.05
CA GLY A 287 11.26 9.82 12.19
C GLY A 287 11.22 11.30 11.81
N ARG A 288 11.48 12.17 12.78
CA ARG A 288 11.40 13.64 12.67
C ARG A 288 12.07 14.22 11.43
N CYS A 289 13.22 13.69 11.02
CA CYS A 289 13.97 14.20 9.85
C CYS A 289 13.41 13.75 8.51
N GLN A 290 12.40 12.87 8.47
CA GLN A 290 11.74 12.37 7.27
C GLN A 290 12.73 11.93 6.20
N ALA A 291 13.61 10.98 6.55
CA ALA A 291 14.68 10.40 5.72
C ALA A 291 15.85 11.34 5.35
N GLY A 292 15.87 12.58 5.84
CA GLY A 292 16.90 13.57 5.47
C GLY A 292 18.34 13.12 5.70
N PHE A 293 18.58 12.19 6.65
CA PHE A 293 19.92 11.67 6.94
C PHE A 293 20.12 10.21 6.53
N CYS A 294 19.09 9.37 6.61
CA CYS A 294 19.25 7.94 6.35
C CYS A 294 19.05 7.54 4.90
N SER A 295 18.35 8.35 4.07
CA SER A 295 18.05 7.97 2.68
C SER A 295 19.29 7.67 1.82
N PRO A 296 20.42 8.42 1.88
CA PRO A 296 21.60 8.06 1.08
C PRO A 296 22.14 6.68 1.43
N LYS A 297 22.22 6.35 2.73
CA LYS A 297 22.68 5.04 3.19
C LYS A 297 21.72 3.92 2.83
N THR A 298 20.43 4.14 2.97
CA THR A 298 19.41 3.15 2.57
C THR A 298 19.44 2.92 1.05
N LEU A 299 19.67 3.96 0.26
CA LEU A 299 19.84 3.87 -1.19
C LEU A 299 21.09 3.06 -1.56
N GLU A 300 22.22 3.32 -0.91
CA GLU A 300 23.47 2.56 -1.12
C GLU A 300 23.26 1.06 -0.81
N ILE A 301 22.57 0.74 0.30
CA ILE A 301 22.27 -0.64 0.67
C ILE A 301 21.37 -1.30 -0.38
N LEU A 302 20.28 -0.63 -0.79
CA LEU A 302 19.39 -1.14 -1.84
C LEU A 302 20.12 -1.38 -3.14
N ALA A 303 20.94 -0.43 -3.60
CA ALA A 303 21.73 -0.55 -4.83
C ALA A 303 22.67 -1.76 -4.77
N ARG A 304 23.38 -1.93 -3.66
CA ARG A 304 24.28 -3.06 -3.42
C ARG A 304 23.53 -4.41 -3.44
N GLU A 305 22.47 -4.52 -2.66
CA GLU A 305 21.75 -5.79 -2.50
C GLU A 305 20.96 -6.20 -3.75
N LEU A 306 20.44 -5.23 -4.49
CA LEU A 306 19.71 -5.47 -5.74
C LEU A 306 20.63 -5.50 -6.97
N GLN A 307 21.93 -5.21 -6.80
CA GLN A 307 22.91 -5.12 -7.88
C GLN A 307 22.50 -4.12 -8.98
N LEU A 308 21.96 -2.98 -8.56
CA LEU A 308 21.50 -1.90 -9.43
C LEU A 308 22.42 -0.67 -9.33
N ASP A 309 22.48 0.13 -10.40
CA ASP A 309 23.08 1.47 -10.29
C ASP A 309 22.25 2.31 -9.28
N PRO A 310 22.91 3.09 -8.41
CA PRO A 310 22.19 3.98 -7.48
C PRO A 310 21.15 4.89 -8.14
N ALA A 311 21.37 5.30 -9.39
CA ALA A 311 20.42 6.11 -10.16
C ALA A 311 19.15 5.35 -10.55
N GLN A 312 19.13 4.02 -10.48
CA GLN A 312 17.96 3.17 -10.75
C GLN A 312 17.11 2.91 -9.50
N ILE A 313 17.61 3.29 -8.32
CA ILE A 313 16.86 3.14 -7.08
C ILE A 313 15.78 4.22 -7.01
N THR A 314 14.55 3.77 -6.88
CA THR A 314 13.37 4.64 -6.81
C THR A 314 12.93 4.88 -5.37
N LYS A 315 12.22 5.98 -5.15
CA LYS A 315 11.55 6.23 -3.87
C LYS A 315 10.40 5.25 -3.66
N GLU A 316 9.51 5.09 -4.63
CA GLU A 316 8.32 4.24 -4.52
C GLU A 316 8.06 3.36 -5.75
N GLY A 317 8.49 3.76 -6.93
CA GLY A 317 8.27 3.04 -8.18
C GLY A 317 8.80 3.83 -9.36
N ILE A 318 8.51 3.39 -10.56
CA ILE A 318 8.98 4.01 -11.81
C ILE A 318 8.61 5.49 -11.84
N GLY A 319 9.58 6.35 -12.16
CA GLY A 319 9.43 7.79 -12.24
C GLY A 319 9.62 8.52 -10.90
N SER A 320 10.04 7.80 -9.84
CA SER A 320 10.38 8.38 -8.53
C SER A 320 11.87 8.22 -8.17
N GLU A 321 12.75 8.25 -9.15
CA GLU A 321 14.20 8.21 -8.99
C GLU A 321 14.66 9.46 -8.23
N ILE A 322 15.52 9.27 -7.21
CA ILE A 322 16.06 10.38 -6.42
C ILE A 322 17.30 10.95 -7.08
N LEU A 323 18.13 10.10 -7.66
CA LEU A 323 19.35 10.50 -8.35
C LEU A 323 19.10 10.64 -9.85
N VAL A 324 19.38 11.81 -10.39
CA VAL A 324 19.18 12.12 -11.81
C VAL A 324 20.44 11.93 -12.66
N GLY A 325 21.57 11.63 -12.03
CA GLY A 325 22.86 11.40 -12.69
C GLY A 325 24.04 11.78 -11.81
N LYS A 326 25.25 11.61 -12.35
CA LYS A 326 26.52 11.97 -11.72
C LYS A 326 26.92 13.40 -12.10
N ASN A 327 27.21 14.24 -11.14
CA ASN A 327 27.55 15.65 -11.38
C ASN A 327 28.96 15.91 -11.93
N LYS A 328 29.82 14.88 -12.00
CA LYS A 328 31.22 14.96 -12.46
C LYS A 328 31.47 14.22 -13.77
N GLU A 329 30.50 13.57 -14.36
CA GLU A 329 30.62 12.96 -15.68
C GLU A 329 30.30 14.01 -16.74
N THR A 330 31.31 14.54 -17.40
CA THR A 330 31.14 15.25 -18.67
C THR A 330 31.14 14.18 -19.77
N ALA A 331 30.01 14.10 -20.52
CA ALA A 331 30.00 13.29 -21.74
C ALA A 331 31.15 13.75 -22.65
N PRO A 332 31.93 12.83 -23.27
CA PRO A 332 32.98 13.22 -24.19
C PRO A 332 32.39 14.03 -25.34
N GLY A 333 32.65 15.34 -25.38
CA GLY A 333 32.31 16.22 -26.52
C GLY A 333 31.11 17.14 -26.40
N GLU A 334 30.36 17.16 -25.30
CA GLU A 334 29.29 18.13 -25.11
C GLU A 334 29.51 18.95 -23.84
N GLY A 335 29.68 20.24 -23.98
CA GLY A 335 29.73 21.18 -22.84
C GLY A 335 28.40 21.18 -22.09
N GLY A 336 28.46 20.71 -20.90
CA GLY A 336 27.63 20.84 -19.71
C GLY A 336 26.19 21.35 -19.75
N ALA A 337 25.38 20.99 -20.73
CA ALA A 337 23.93 21.19 -20.64
C ALA A 337 23.29 19.92 -20.09
N TRP A 338 22.75 20.01 -18.89
CA TRP A 338 21.95 18.96 -18.28
C TRP A 338 20.79 18.57 -19.21
N LYS A 339 20.79 17.34 -19.71
CA LYS A 339 19.63 16.79 -20.43
C LYS A 339 18.68 16.20 -19.41
N LYS A 340 17.48 16.77 -19.33
CA LYS A 340 16.39 16.20 -18.55
C LYS A 340 16.23 14.72 -18.95
N PRO A 341 16.16 13.76 -18.00
CA PRO A 341 15.87 12.37 -18.35
C PRO A 341 14.62 12.33 -19.23
N GLN A 342 14.70 11.64 -20.36
CA GLN A 342 13.51 11.39 -21.17
C GLN A 342 12.56 10.57 -20.30
N ALA A 343 11.30 11.01 -20.18
CA ALA A 343 10.27 10.23 -19.52
C ALA A 343 10.27 8.82 -20.12
N PRO A 344 10.17 7.77 -19.28
CA PRO A 344 10.13 6.41 -19.80
C PRO A 344 8.98 6.31 -20.83
N VAL A 345 9.25 5.66 -21.95
CA VAL A 345 8.38 5.51 -23.13
C VAL A 345 7.03 4.79 -22.83
N GLY A 346 6.62 4.71 -21.58
CA GLY A 346 5.39 4.06 -21.12
C GLY A 346 4.27 4.99 -20.67
N LYS A 347 4.46 6.32 -20.65
CA LYS A 347 3.36 7.24 -20.25
C LYS A 347 2.37 7.56 -21.37
N GLU A 348 2.70 7.31 -22.63
CA GLU A 348 1.77 7.54 -23.74
C GLU A 348 0.83 6.36 -24.02
N ALA A 349 1.08 5.19 -23.47
CA ALA A 349 0.21 4.02 -23.64
C ALA A 349 -0.92 3.91 -22.59
N LEU A 350 -1.08 4.90 -21.71
CA LEU A 350 -2.11 4.92 -20.66
C LEU A 350 -3.24 5.91 -20.92
N HIS A 351 -3.31 6.50 -22.14
CA HIS A 351 -4.33 7.48 -22.53
C HIS A 351 -5.04 7.14 -23.87
N GLU A 352 -5.00 5.88 -24.32
CA GLU A 352 -5.93 5.40 -25.36
C GLU A 352 -6.79 4.26 -24.84
#